data_4bcbbd679ef1a81dd55d3125c958dea7
#
_entry.id   4bcbbd679ef1a81dd55d3125c958dea7
#
_cell.length_a   1.000
_cell.length_b   1.000
_cell.length_c   1.000
_cell.angle_alpha   90.00
_cell.angle_beta   90.00
_cell.angle_gamma   90.00
#
_symmetry.space_group_name_H-M   'P 1'
#
loop_
_entity.id
_entity.type
_entity.pdbx_description
1 polymer ?
#
loop_
_entity_poly.entity_id
_entity_poly.type
_entity_poly.pdbx_seq_one_letter_code
_entity_poly.pdbx_strand_id
1 'polypeptide(L)'
;MWAKDAQGRWRDRFDATEWGGPFTEGSSWHWTWSVLHDPEGLSQLMGGHASMAARLDSMFTAPNTYNYGTYGFVIHEIAEMVALDMGQYAHGNQPVQHAIYLYDYIGRPWKTQQHVREVMGKLYNSGSKGYCGDEDNGQTSAWYVFSAMGFYPVCPGVPEYAMGSPLFPKLTLHLPHGKNFIVKAEGNSPANCYIGKALLNGSEFT
;
A
#
# COMPACT_ATOMS: atom_id res chain seq x y z
N MET A 1 9.50 -3.10 12.53
CA MET A 1 10.17 -2.00 13.29
C MET A 1 10.11 -2.30 14.77
N TRP A 2 11.16 -2.07 15.54
CA TRP A 2 11.16 -2.16 16.99
C TRP A 2 11.15 -0.74 17.57
N ALA A 3 10.26 -0.47 18.49
CA ALA A 3 10.05 0.87 19.02
C ALA A 3 10.98 1.19 20.20
N LYS A 4 11.24 2.48 20.38
CA LYS A 4 11.93 3.03 21.55
C LYS A 4 10.94 3.73 22.48
N ASP A 5 11.30 3.84 23.76
CA ASP A 5 10.59 4.66 24.72
C ASP A 5 10.92 6.16 24.57
N ALA A 6 10.28 7.01 25.37
CA ALA A 6 10.52 8.45 25.36
C ALA A 6 11.96 8.85 25.73
N GLN A 7 12.73 7.98 26.35
CA GLN A 7 14.14 8.16 26.69
C GLN A 7 15.09 7.61 25.63
N GLY A 8 14.57 7.11 24.50
CA GLY A 8 15.35 6.58 23.39
C GLY A 8 15.87 5.15 23.61
N ARG A 9 15.45 4.45 24.64
CA ARG A 9 15.84 3.06 24.92
C ARG A 9 14.93 2.11 24.15
N TRP A 10 15.48 0.99 23.67
CA TRP A 10 14.66 -0.06 23.08
C TRP A 10 13.68 -0.62 24.11
N ARG A 11 12.44 -0.90 23.73
CA ARG A 11 11.49 -1.61 24.58
C ARG A 11 12.02 -3.01 24.89
N ASP A 12 11.76 -3.48 26.11
CA ASP A 12 12.31 -4.76 26.61
C ASP A 12 11.77 -5.97 25.82
N ARG A 13 10.55 -5.85 25.28
CA ARG A 13 9.90 -6.91 24.54
C ARG A 13 9.53 -6.44 23.13
N PHE A 14 9.79 -7.28 22.15
CA PHE A 14 9.33 -7.12 20.78
C PHE A 14 8.25 -8.12 20.46
N ASP A 15 7.09 -7.61 20.02
CA ASP A 15 6.00 -8.38 19.44
C ASP A 15 5.55 -7.66 18.16
N ALA A 16 5.78 -8.28 17.00
CA ALA A 16 5.46 -7.67 15.72
C ALA A 16 3.94 -7.53 15.49
N THR A 17 3.14 -8.27 16.24
CA THR A 17 1.67 -8.33 16.13
C THR A 17 0.96 -7.48 17.18
N GLU A 18 1.69 -6.81 18.09
CA GLU A 18 1.12 -5.94 19.11
C GLU A 18 0.59 -4.64 18.49
N TRP A 19 -0.70 -4.38 18.69
CA TRP A 19 -1.38 -3.16 18.27
C TRP A 19 -1.42 -2.13 19.40
N GLY A 20 -1.43 -0.87 19.04
CA GLY A 20 -1.36 0.21 20.02
C GLY A 20 0.04 0.34 20.64
N GLY A 21 0.11 0.89 21.85
CA GLY A 21 1.39 1.16 22.50
C GLY A 21 2.23 2.14 21.70
N PRO A 22 3.33 1.69 21.06
CA PRO A 22 4.15 2.57 20.23
C PRO A 22 3.57 2.85 18.84
N PHE A 23 2.55 2.11 18.42
CA PHE A 23 1.98 2.15 17.08
C PHE A 23 0.47 2.41 17.15
N THR A 24 0.05 3.62 16.83
CA THR A 24 -1.37 3.97 16.79
C THR A 24 -2.06 3.23 15.65
N GLU A 25 -3.20 2.59 15.96
CA GLU A 25 -4.05 1.89 14.98
C GLU A 25 -3.27 0.96 14.04
N GLY A 26 -2.31 0.24 14.62
CA GLY A 26 -1.46 -0.64 13.84
C GLY A 26 -0.48 -1.41 14.71
N SER A 27 0.34 -2.19 14.07
CA SER A 27 1.42 -2.96 14.67
C SER A 27 2.76 -2.66 13.99
N SER A 28 3.81 -3.35 14.42
CA SER A 28 5.11 -3.28 13.74
C SER A 28 5.05 -3.66 12.26
N TRP A 29 4.13 -4.56 11.86
CA TRP A 29 3.94 -4.93 10.46
C TRP A 29 3.52 -3.75 9.58
N HIS A 30 2.71 -2.83 10.11
CA HIS A 30 2.18 -1.68 9.39
C HIS A 30 3.17 -0.51 9.40
N TRP A 31 3.63 -0.12 10.58
CA TRP A 31 4.46 1.06 10.76
C TRP A 31 5.92 0.91 10.28
N THR A 32 6.39 -0.32 10.03
CA THR A 32 7.70 -0.55 9.42
C THR A 32 7.88 0.17 8.08
N TRP A 33 6.80 0.40 7.35
CA TRP A 33 6.81 0.97 6.00
C TRP A 33 6.66 2.49 5.96
N SER A 34 6.48 3.15 7.10
CA SER A 34 6.20 4.59 7.19
C SER A 34 7.44 5.49 6.96
N VAL A 35 8.33 5.10 6.03
CA VAL A 35 9.49 5.86 5.59
C VAL A 35 9.27 6.27 4.13
N LEU A 36 8.20 7.05 3.91
CA LEU A 36 7.71 7.41 2.58
C LEU A 36 8.69 8.29 1.79
N HIS A 37 9.50 9.06 2.51
CA HIS A 37 10.43 10.03 1.97
C HIS A 37 11.77 9.41 1.52
N ASP A 38 12.07 8.20 1.93
CA ASP A 38 13.33 7.50 1.60
C ASP A 38 13.15 5.96 1.56
N PRO A 39 12.40 5.42 0.59
CA PRO A 39 12.24 3.98 0.44
C PRO A 39 13.55 3.24 0.16
N GLU A 40 14.49 3.88 -0.55
CA GLU A 40 15.81 3.30 -0.83
C GLU A 40 16.64 3.17 0.45
N GLY A 41 16.70 4.21 1.29
CA GLY A 41 17.35 4.16 2.59
C GLY A 41 16.73 3.11 3.51
N LEU A 42 15.39 2.97 3.50
CA LEU A 42 14.70 1.89 4.22
C LEU A 42 15.16 0.52 3.72
N SER A 43 15.26 0.35 2.41
CA SER A 43 15.73 -0.90 1.80
C SER A 43 17.15 -1.24 2.23
N GLN A 44 18.06 -0.26 2.22
CA GLN A 44 19.45 -0.45 2.68
C GLN A 44 19.51 -0.87 4.16
N LEU A 45 18.72 -0.24 5.03
CA LEU A 45 18.61 -0.62 6.44
C LEU A 45 18.06 -2.03 6.64
N MET A 46 17.26 -2.52 5.72
CA MET A 46 16.73 -3.89 5.73
C MET A 46 17.70 -4.93 5.14
N GLY A 47 18.84 -4.52 4.61
CA GLY A 47 19.81 -5.41 3.97
C GLY A 47 19.67 -5.51 2.45
N GLY A 48 19.06 -4.49 1.82
CA GLY A 48 18.91 -4.33 0.37
C GLY A 48 17.56 -4.79 -0.19
N HIS A 49 17.37 -4.56 -1.49
CA HIS A 49 16.13 -4.78 -2.23
C HIS A 49 15.55 -6.19 -2.05
N ALA A 50 16.39 -7.22 -2.09
CA ALA A 50 15.93 -8.61 -1.92
C ALA A 50 15.36 -8.87 -0.51
N SER A 51 16.01 -8.33 0.52
CA SER A 51 15.56 -8.48 1.90
C SER A 51 14.27 -7.70 2.15
N MET A 52 14.16 -6.48 1.63
CA MET A 52 12.93 -5.69 1.71
C MET A 52 11.77 -6.38 0.97
N ALA A 53 12.02 -6.92 -0.22
CA ALA A 53 11.00 -7.67 -0.97
C ALA A 53 10.50 -8.89 -0.19
N ALA A 54 11.40 -9.67 0.42
CA ALA A 54 11.02 -10.82 1.23
C ALA A 54 10.18 -10.42 2.46
N ARG A 55 10.46 -9.27 3.07
CA ARG A 55 9.65 -8.75 4.18
C ARG A 55 8.27 -8.25 3.75
N LEU A 56 8.17 -7.59 2.59
CA LEU A 56 6.89 -7.23 2.00
C LEU A 56 6.07 -8.48 1.68
N ASP A 57 6.68 -9.48 1.03
CA ASP A 57 6.02 -10.76 0.75
C ASP A 57 5.52 -11.43 2.03
N SER A 58 6.33 -11.41 3.09
CA SER A 58 5.97 -11.98 4.38
C SER A 58 4.76 -11.28 5.00
N MET A 59 4.58 -9.97 4.79
CA MET A 59 3.40 -9.26 5.28
C MET A 59 2.10 -9.83 4.70
N PHE A 60 2.08 -10.17 3.41
CA PHE A 60 0.89 -10.72 2.76
C PHE A 60 0.63 -12.19 3.06
N THR A 61 1.63 -12.92 3.56
CA THR A 61 1.55 -14.38 3.78
C THR A 61 1.64 -14.80 5.25
N ALA A 62 2.04 -13.89 6.14
CA ALA A 62 2.10 -14.15 7.58
C ALA A 62 0.69 -14.46 8.13
N PRO A 63 0.57 -15.30 9.16
CA PRO A 63 -0.71 -15.48 9.84
C PRO A 63 -1.28 -14.14 10.31
N ASN A 64 -2.58 -13.93 10.13
CA ASN A 64 -3.29 -12.73 10.57
C ASN A 64 -3.59 -12.73 12.09
N THR A 65 -2.67 -13.30 12.86
CA THR A 65 -2.70 -13.26 14.33
C THR A 65 -2.40 -11.85 14.83
N TYR A 66 -2.95 -11.52 15.98
CA TYR A 66 -2.80 -10.21 16.59
C TYR A 66 -2.67 -10.30 18.12
N ASN A 67 -2.06 -9.28 18.68
CA ASN A 67 -2.10 -8.92 20.06
C ASN A 67 -2.71 -7.52 20.15
N TYR A 68 -3.86 -7.37 20.82
CA TYR A 68 -4.54 -6.07 20.91
C TYR A 68 -3.83 -5.06 21.83
N GLY A 69 -2.75 -5.49 22.51
CA GLY A 69 -1.83 -4.61 23.23
C GLY A 69 -2.50 -3.68 24.23
N THR A 70 -2.17 -2.39 24.14
CA THR A 70 -2.68 -1.37 25.06
C THR A 70 -4.15 -1.00 24.86
N TYR A 71 -4.79 -1.43 23.79
CA TYR A 71 -6.24 -1.24 23.60
C TYR A 71 -7.07 -2.07 24.59
N GLY A 72 -6.55 -3.22 25.04
CA GLY A 72 -7.25 -4.09 25.99
C GLY A 72 -8.43 -4.85 25.41
N PHE A 73 -8.77 -4.66 24.13
CA PHE A 73 -9.83 -5.34 23.38
C PHE A 73 -9.54 -5.28 21.87
N VAL A 74 -10.30 -6.04 21.10
CA VAL A 74 -10.19 -6.05 19.63
C VAL A 74 -10.89 -4.81 19.09
N ILE A 75 -10.11 -3.84 18.59
CA ILE A 75 -10.63 -2.68 17.86
C ILE A 75 -11.07 -3.09 16.46
N HIS A 76 -11.87 -2.25 15.77
CA HIS A 76 -12.47 -2.64 14.49
C HIS A 76 -11.41 -2.86 13.39
N GLU A 77 -10.31 -2.11 13.37
CA GLU A 77 -9.24 -2.27 12.38
C GLU A 77 -8.55 -3.64 12.49
N ILE A 78 -8.46 -4.20 13.71
CA ILE A 78 -7.96 -5.57 13.91
C ILE A 78 -8.95 -6.58 13.32
N ALA A 79 -10.25 -6.40 13.60
CA ALA A 79 -11.29 -7.30 13.09
C ALA A 79 -11.36 -7.25 11.56
N GLU A 80 -11.21 -6.07 10.98
CA GLU A 80 -11.14 -5.83 9.55
C GLU A 80 -9.93 -6.52 8.95
N MET A 81 -8.72 -6.32 9.47
CA MET A 81 -7.51 -7.01 9.02
C MET A 81 -7.71 -8.54 8.95
N VAL A 82 -8.28 -9.11 10.01
CA VAL A 82 -8.56 -10.56 10.05
C VAL A 82 -9.57 -10.96 8.96
N ALA A 83 -10.61 -10.15 8.75
CA ALA A 83 -11.65 -10.43 7.77
C ALA A 83 -11.17 -10.32 6.31
N LEU A 84 -10.13 -9.50 6.03
CA LEU A 84 -9.56 -9.35 4.70
C LEU A 84 -8.85 -10.61 4.22
N ASP A 85 -8.32 -11.41 5.13
CA ASP A 85 -7.52 -12.61 4.83
C ASP A 85 -6.40 -12.34 3.81
N MET A 86 -5.60 -11.30 4.11
CA MET A 86 -4.41 -10.88 3.36
C MET A 86 -3.18 -10.80 4.29
N GLY A 87 -3.01 -11.79 5.16
CA GLY A 87 -1.92 -11.84 6.13
C GLY A 87 -1.99 -10.68 7.12
N GLN A 88 -0.89 -9.96 7.25
CA GLN A 88 -0.77 -8.76 8.10
C GLN A 88 -1.02 -7.45 7.33
N TYR A 89 -1.46 -7.51 6.05
CA TYR A 89 -1.78 -6.33 5.27
C TYR A 89 -3.19 -5.81 5.61
N ALA A 90 -3.25 -4.82 6.50
CA ALA A 90 -4.50 -4.24 6.99
C ALA A 90 -4.96 -3.07 6.10
N HIS A 91 -5.41 -3.36 4.88
CA HIS A 91 -5.78 -2.33 3.89
C HIS A 91 -6.89 -1.38 4.37
N GLY A 92 -7.74 -1.82 5.30
CA GLY A 92 -8.80 -1.01 5.88
C GLY A 92 -8.29 0.20 6.68
N ASN A 93 -6.97 0.28 6.95
CA ASN A 93 -6.39 1.40 7.68
C ASN A 93 -5.17 1.99 6.95
N GLN A 94 -4.96 3.31 7.05
CA GLN A 94 -4.03 4.11 6.25
C GLN A 94 -2.55 3.78 6.46
N PRO A 95 -2.05 3.39 7.65
CA PRO A 95 -0.61 3.20 7.89
C PRO A 95 0.08 2.25 6.92
N VAL A 96 -0.67 1.37 6.22
CA VAL A 96 -0.08 0.35 5.36
C VAL A 96 -0.51 0.44 3.88
N GLN A 97 -1.49 1.29 3.55
CA GLN A 97 -2.05 1.34 2.19
C GLN A 97 -1.01 1.61 1.09
N HIS A 98 0.02 2.41 1.38
CA HIS A 98 1.12 2.71 0.46
C HIS A 98 2.12 1.57 0.29
N ALA A 99 2.17 0.60 1.21
CA ALA A 99 3.22 -0.42 1.25
C ALA A 99 3.28 -1.28 -0.02
N ILE A 100 2.15 -1.48 -0.70
CA ILE A 100 2.09 -2.19 -1.98
C ILE A 100 2.97 -1.51 -3.03
N TYR A 101 3.03 -0.18 -3.05
CA TYR A 101 3.80 0.58 -4.03
C TYR A 101 5.31 0.60 -3.75
N LEU A 102 5.74 0.15 -2.56
CA LEU A 102 7.17 0.06 -2.23
C LEU A 102 7.92 -0.97 -3.07
N TYR A 103 7.23 -1.92 -3.68
CA TYR A 103 7.86 -2.85 -4.61
C TYR A 103 8.45 -2.16 -5.85
N ASP A 104 7.91 -1.02 -6.28
CA ASP A 104 8.44 -0.25 -7.41
C ASP A 104 9.85 0.27 -7.11
N TYR A 105 10.07 0.78 -5.91
CA TYR A 105 11.37 1.32 -5.47
C TYR A 105 12.48 0.28 -5.31
N ILE A 106 12.11 -1.00 -5.27
CA ILE A 106 13.07 -2.11 -5.15
C ILE A 106 13.10 -2.99 -6.41
N GLY A 107 12.65 -2.45 -7.56
CA GLY A 107 12.72 -3.10 -8.85
C GLY A 107 11.84 -4.34 -8.98
N ARG A 108 10.66 -4.34 -8.34
CA ARG A 108 9.66 -5.42 -8.41
C ARG A 108 8.27 -4.91 -8.83
N PRO A 109 8.14 -4.03 -9.86
CA PRO A 109 6.87 -3.37 -10.20
C PRO A 109 5.73 -4.35 -10.51
N TRP A 110 6.03 -5.54 -10.99
CA TRP A 110 5.00 -6.56 -11.22
C TRP A 110 4.28 -6.99 -9.93
N LYS A 111 4.94 -6.93 -8.76
CA LYS A 111 4.29 -7.21 -7.48
C LYS A 111 3.34 -6.08 -7.07
N THR A 112 3.73 -4.83 -7.25
CA THR A 112 2.82 -3.69 -7.13
C THR A 112 1.57 -3.91 -8.00
N GLN A 113 1.77 -4.20 -9.29
CA GLN A 113 0.69 -4.36 -10.25
C GLN A 113 -0.26 -5.50 -9.87
N GLN A 114 0.28 -6.62 -9.43
CA GLN A 114 -0.49 -7.76 -8.95
C GLN A 114 -1.34 -7.40 -7.73
N HIS A 115 -0.70 -6.91 -6.67
CA HIS A 115 -1.40 -6.63 -5.40
C HIS A 115 -2.40 -5.48 -5.52
N VAL A 116 -2.09 -4.43 -6.29
CA VAL A 116 -3.04 -3.33 -6.53
C VAL A 116 -4.31 -3.85 -7.19
N ARG A 117 -4.20 -4.71 -8.21
CA ARG A 117 -5.36 -5.31 -8.88
C ARG A 117 -6.10 -6.29 -7.97
N GLU A 118 -5.40 -7.06 -7.17
CA GLU A 118 -5.98 -7.96 -6.17
C GLU A 118 -6.80 -7.18 -5.14
N VAL A 119 -6.23 -6.13 -4.55
CA VAL A 119 -6.88 -5.29 -3.55
C VAL A 119 -8.10 -4.60 -4.14
N MET A 120 -7.98 -3.96 -5.30
CA MET A 120 -9.13 -3.30 -5.94
C MET A 120 -10.28 -4.27 -6.23
N GLY A 121 -9.96 -5.50 -6.67
CA GLY A 121 -10.97 -6.51 -7.01
C GLY A 121 -11.57 -7.25 -5.83
N LYS A 122 -10.80 -7.44 -4.76
CA LYS A 122 -11.20 -8.22 -3.58
C LYS A 122 -11.87 -7.37 -2.50
N LEU A 123 -11.35 -6.15 -2.27
CA LEU A 123 -11.67 -5.36 -1.09
C LEU A 123 -12.63 -4.19 -1.34
N TYR A 124 -12.97 -3.92 -2.59
CA TYR A 124 -13.90 -2.84 -2.95
C TYR A 124 -15.07 -3.35 -3.76
N ASN A 125 -16.24 -2.80 -3.52
CA ASN A 125 -17.44 -3.13 -4.28
C ASN A 125 -18.43 -1.95 -4.29
N SER A 126 -19.49 -2.04 -5.12
CA SER A 126 -20.51 -1.00 -5.27
C SER A 126 -21.66 -1.08 -4.27
N GLY A 127 -21.60 -1.95 -3.30
CA GLY A 127 -22.63 -2.10 -2.26
C GLY A 127 -22.51 -1.05 -1.15
N SER A 128 -23.45 -1.09 -0.22
CA SER A 128 -23.46 -0.18 0.96
C SER A 128 -22.27 -0.39 1.91
N LYS A 129 -21.58 -1.52 1.79
CA LYS A 129 -20.36 -1.87 2.50
C LYS A 129 -19.20 -1.98 1.49
N GLY A 130 -19.04 -0.95 0.65
CA GLY A 130 -18.10 -0.94 -0.46
C GLY A 130 -16.63 -0.83 -0.09
N TYR A 131 -16.32 -0.46 1.16
CA TYR A 131 -14.97 -0.39 1.72
C TYR A 131 -14.72 -1.52 2.70
N CYS A 132 -13.47 -1.91 2.82
CA CYS A 132 -13.03 -2.97 3.74
C CYS A 132 -12.65 -2.46 5.13
N GLY A 133 -12.82 -1.19 5.39
CA GLY A 133 -12.57 -0.46 6.62
C GLY A 133 -13.16 0.94 6.50
N ASP A 134 -12.69 1.87 7.32
CA ASP A 134 -13.16 3.23 7.29
C ASP A 134 -12.72 3.99 6.02
N GLU A 135 -13.55 4.90 5.57
CA GLU A 135 -13.25 5.75 4.41
C GLU A 135 -12.22 6.84 4.73
N ASP A 136 -12.24 7.34 5.98
CA ASP A 136 -11.27 8.25 6.59
C ASP A 136 -11.01 9.54 5.79
N ASN A 137 -12.06 10.33 5.66
CA ASN A 137 -12.02 11.68 5.08
C ASN A 137 -11.43 11.73 3.65
N GLY A 138 -11.64 10.69 2.87
CA GLY A 138 -11.21 10.62 1.48
C GLY A 138 -9.97 9.76 1.23
N GLN A 139 -9.25 9.30 2.26
CA GLN A 139 -8.00 8.56 2.05
C GLN A 139 -8.24 7.22 1.34
N THR A 140 -9.20 6.43 1.79
CA THR A 140 -9.47 5.10 1.21
C THR A 140 -10.11 5.21 -0.18
N SER A 141 -11.00 6.20 -0.39
CA SER A 141 -11.52 6.55 -1.72
C SER A 141 -10.40 7.00 -2.67
N ALA A 142 -9.52 7.89 -2.21
CA ALA A 142 -8.42 8.41 -3.01
C ALA A 142 -7.45 7.29 -3.40
N TRP A 143 -7.14 6.38 -2.48
CA TRP A 143 -6.30 5.23 -2.80
C TRP A 143 -6.88 4.40 -3.95
N TYR A 144 -8.19 4.09 -3.89
CA TYR A 144 -8.85 3.35 -4.97
C TYR A 144 -8.83 4.12 -6.29
N VAL A 145 -9.17 5.40 -6.27
CA VAL A 145 -9.23 6.23 -7.49
C VAL A 145 -7.86 6.35 -8.15
N PHE A 146 -6.80 6.67 -7.38
CA PHE A 146 -5.44 6.72 -7.90
C PHE A 146 -4.97 5.37 -8.43
N SER A 147 -5.21 4.29 -7.68
CA SER A 147 -4.85 2.93 -8.10
C SER A 147 -5.58 2.52 -9.38
N ALA A 148 -6.87 2.86 -9.51
CA ALA A 148 -7.65 2.62 -10.73
C ALA A 148 -7.16 3.45 -11.93
N MET A 149 -6.59 4.64 -11.69
CA MET A 149 -5.91 5.44 -12.70
C MET A 149 -4.57 4.83 -13.14
N GLY A 150 -3.97 3.99 -12.32
CA GLY A 150 -2.72 3.27 -12.60
C GLY A 150 -1.47 3.91 -12.01
N PHE A 151 -1.58 4.81 -11.06
CA PHE A 151 -0.44 5.44 -10.36
C PHE A 151 -0.86 5.91 -8.96
N TYR A 152 0.12 6.12 -8.07
CA TYR A 152 -0.14 6.53 -6.69
C TYR A 152 0.96 7.45 -6.15
N PRO A 153 0.62 8.55 -5.44
CA PRO A 153 1.58 9.44 -4.79
C PRO A 153 2.02 8.84 -3.45
N VAL A 154 3.08 8.03 -3.43
CA VAL A 154 3.57 7.37 -2.21
C VAL A 154 4.00 8.36 -1.14
N CYS A 155 4.72 9.41 -1.53
CA CYS A 155 5.17 10.47 -0.63
C CYS A 155 4.50 11.80 -1.01
N PRO A 156 3.46 12.24 -0.30
CA PRO A 156 2.86 13.56 -0.50
C PRO A 156 3.92 14.67 -0.35
N GLY A 157 3.97 15.60 -1.29
CA GLY A 157 4.98 16.68 -1.31
C GLY A 157 6.20 16.41 -2.18
N VAL A 158 6.38 15.19 -2.67
CA VAL A 158 7.32 14.87 -3.74
C VAL A 158 6.53 14.77 -5.06
N PRO A 159 6.95 15.43 -6.16
CA PRO A 159 6.21 15.43 -7.42
C PRO A 159 6.45 14.13 -8.22
N GLU A 160 6.24 13.01 -7.59
CA GLU A 160 6.44 11.67 -8.14
C GLU A 160 5.22 10.78 -7.93
N TYR A 161 5.01 9.86 -8.86
CA TYR A 161 3.98 8.83 -8.76
C TYR A 161 4.59 7.47 -9.04
N ALA A 162 4.37 6.50 -8.15
CA ALA A 162 4.65 5.10 -8.41
C ALA A 162 3.62 4.53 -9.39
N MET A 163 4.06 3.65 -10.32
CA MET A 163 3.17 3.04 -11.32
C MET A 163 2.51 1.78 -10.77
N GLY A 164 1.17 1.80 -10.73
CA GLY A 164 0.38 0.61 -10.43
C GLY A 164 -0.06 -0.13 -11.70
N SER A 165 -1.29 -0.61 -11.69
CA SER A 165 -1.91 -1.28 -12.84
C SER A 165 -3.27 -0.63 -13.11
N PRO A 166 -3.45 0.12 -14.23
CA PRO A 166 -4.70 0.79 -14.53
C PRO A 166 -5.88 -0.17 -14.56
N LEU A 167 -7.02 0.21 -13.97
CA LEU A 167 -8.22 -0.63 -13.98
C LEU A 167 -8.94 -0.58 -15.32
N PHE A 168 -8.90 0.57 -16.00
CA PHE A 168 -9.65 0.85 -17.23
C PHE A 168 -8.73 0.83 -18.46
N PRO A 169 -9.24 0.42 -19.64
CA PRO A 169 -8.45 0.46 -20.89
C PRO A 169 -8.13 1.89 -21.33
N LYS A 170 -8.91 2.87 -20.89
CA LYS A 170 -8.66 4.30 -21.13
C LYS A 170 -9.26 5.14 -20.01
N LEU A 171 -8.49 6.12 -19.57
CA LEU A 171 -8.91 7.14 -18.61
C LEU A 171 -8.47 8.51 -19.11
N THR A 172 -9.26 9.54 -18.86
CA THR A 172 -8.92 10.92 -19.17
C THR A 172 -9.13 11.80 -17.94
N LEU A 173 -8.08 12.49 -17.51
CA LEU A 173 -8.15 13.54 -16.51
C LEU A 173 -8.23 14.89 -17.22
N HIS A 174 -9.29 15.64 -16.98
CA HIS A 174 -9.44 17.00 -17.46
C HIS A 174 -8.72 17.95 -16.51
N LEU A 175 -7.60 18.48 -16.97
CA LEU A 175 -6.76 19.38 -16.18
C LEU A 175 -7.16 20.85 -16.41
N PRO A 176 -6.76 21.77 -15.52
CA PRO A 176 -6.93 23.21 -15.72
C PRO A 176 -6.39 23.66 -17.09
N HIS A 177 -6.95 24.75 -17.59
CA HIS A 177 -6.59 25.36 -18.90
C HIS A 177 -6.84 24.45 -20.11
N GLY A 178 -7.81 23.52 -20.03
CA GLY A 178 -8.23 22.67 -21.14
C GLY A 178 -7.24 21.57 -21.55
N LYS A 179 -6.23 21.31 -20.74
CA LYS A 179 -5.30 20.20 -20.95
C LYS A 179 -5.92 18.88 -20.50
N ASN A 180 -5.48 17.78 -21.07
CA ASN A 180 -5.87 16.45 -20.67
C ASN A 180 -4.65 15.60 -20.39
N PHE A 181 -4.71 14.80 -19.33
CA PHE A 181 -3.82 13.68 -19.09
C PHE A 181 -4.57 12.40 -19.41
N ILE A 182 -4.05 11.61 -20.34
CA ILE A 182 -4.73 10.41 -20.85
C ILE A 182 -3.87 9.20 -20.56
N VAL A 183 -4.44 8.25 -19.82
CA VAL A 183 -3.88 6.92 -19.65
C VAL A 183 -4.56 5.97 -20.64
N LYS A 184 -3.79 5.24 -21.44
CA LYS A 184 -4.25 4.16 -22.31
C LYS A 184 -3.55 2.87 -21.90
N ALA A 185 -4.31 1.84 -21.57
CA ALA A 185 -3.83 0.54 -21.17
C ALA A 185 -4.30 -0.50 -22.19
N GLU A 186 -3.53 -0.63 -23.26
CA GLU A 186 -3.84 -1.56 -24.37
C GLU A 186 -3.75 -3.01 -23.90
N GLY A 187 -4.74 -3.82 -24.25
CA GLY A 187 -4.82 -5.22 -23.83
C GLY A 187 -5.15 -5.44 -22.37
N ASN A 188 -5.48 -4.39 -21.61
CA ASN A 188 -5.84 -4.48 -20.20
C ASN A 188 -7.08 -5.35 -19.99
N SER A 189 -6.98 -6.27 -19.05
CA SER A 189 -8.08 -7.14 -18.61
C SER A 189 -7.82 -7.64 -17.18
N PRO A 190 -8.75 -8.33 -16.53
CA PRO A 190 -8.48 -8.98 -15.25
C PRO A 190 -7.29 -9.96 -15.29
N ALA A 191 -7.06 -10.63 -16.42
CA ALA A 191 -5.94 -11.55 -16.60
C ALA A 191 -4.64 -10.84 -17.03
N ASN A 192 -4.74 -9.66 -17.66
CA ASN A 192 -3.61 -8.89 -18.17
C ASN A 192 -3.40 -7.64 -17.33
N CYS A 193 -2.88 -7.81 -16.12
CA CYS A 193 -2.64 -6.71 -15.19
C CYS A 193 -1.19 -6.19 -15.21
N TYR A 194 -0.29 -6.89 -15.91
CA TYR A 194 1.13 -6.52 -15.95
C TYR A 194 1.45 -5.59 -17.12
N ILE A 195 2.25 -4.57 -16.85
CA ILE A 195 2.70 -3.59 -17.85
C ILE A 195 4.00 -4.12 -18.47
N GLY A 196 3.95 -4.49 -19.74
CA GLY A 196 5.14 -4.92 -20.50
C GLY A 196 5.97 -3.74 -21.05
N LYS A 197 5.32 -2.61 -21.33
CA LYS A 197 5.94 -1.40 -21.86
C LYS A 197 5.12 -0.17 -21.49
N ALA A 198 5.81 0.91 -21.12
CA ALA A 198 5.18 2.21 -20.88
C ALA A 198 5.75 3.28 -21.82
N LEU A 199 4.88 4.19 -22.29
CA LEU A 199 5.26 5.35 -23.09
C LEU A 199 4.69 6.61 -22.45
N LEU A 200 5.52 7.64 -22.30
CA LEU A 200 5.08 8.98 -21.92
C LEU A 200 5.25 9.91 -23.11
N ASN A 201 4.11 10.44 -23.61
CA ASN A 201 4.09 11.30 -24.80
C ASN A 201 4.80 10.71 -26.04
N GLY A 202 4.70 9.39 -26.22
CA GLY A 202 5.30 8.65 -27.32
C GLY A 202 6.74 8.20 -27.12
N SER A 203 7.40 8.64 -26.05
CA SER A 203 8.76 8.22 -25.68
C SER A 203 8.70 7.08 -24.65
N GLU A 204 9.64 6.15 -24.77
CA GLU A 204 9.73 5.05 -23.81
C GLU A 204 10.01 5.58 -22.40
N PHE A 205 9.27 5.07 -21.44
CA PHE A 205 9.32 5.44 -20.04
C PHE A 205 9.67 4.19 -19.22
N THR A 206 10.74 4.27 -18.44
CA THR A 206 11.27 3.18 -17.60
C THR A 206 11.34 3.62 -16.16
#